data_b38fdce11e123228e2aab369463d0909
#
_entry.id   b38fdce11e123228e2aab369463d0909
#
_cell.length_a   1.000
_cell.length_b   1.000
_cell.length_c   1.000
_cell.angle_alpha   90.00
_cell.angle_beta   90.00
_cell.angle_gamma   90.00
#
_symmetry.space_group_name_H-M   'P 1'
#
loop_
_entity.id
_entity.type
_entity.pdbx_description
1 polymer ?
#
loop_
_entity_poly.entity_id
_entity_poly.type
_entity_poly.pdbx_seq_one_letter_code
_entity_poly.pdbx_strand_id
1 'polypeptide(L)'
;MVARLISQQKISIKYGGAIVAKDERRLVDYLRRKSEIDKAVVTRRIAPSEDLMRKSINFLRDYLGAMDIPSDEDGLIRFVIDTFEKKQQHYQGLLDNAYANFRYPEKEVVTKARDLMNDVLSQRKDNVALLTRMVQRQDDLLDSIEDLEGVELFFKSQRVVFDDARTQMDRISKERDYFASDAAAQETFKTISAIIGMPKPYDRIGKLPDLIAKVKAAYTELLDMKKEEVAENIRQCMQDVHQLASEARDAGTLLHQADDYFVGKREAAAKNATSVTELDAMITQLLNYKDTVCKRMEFMVASRQTPEHPGEDAPKGPAPKPPKITTVRRYDLCTVKRLQSKEDIDKYVESIREKLMKTLESCDGVQIN
;
A
#
# COMPACT_ATOMS: atom_id res chain seq x y z
N MET A 1 -46.46 21.04 -45.20
CA MET A 1 -45.48 20.14 -45.83
C MET A 1 -44.38 19.79 -44.83
N VAL A 2 -43.65 20.75 -44.28
CA VAL A 2 -42.52 20.48 -43.35
C VAL A 2 -42.95 19.72 -42.10
N ALA A 3 -44.02 20.10 -41.43
CA ALA A 3 -44.59 19.42 -40.29
C ALA A 3 -44.92 17.93 -40.59
N ARG A 4 -45.46 17.65 -41.75
CA ARG A 4 -45.73 16.26 -42.21
C ARG A 4 -44.45 15.45 -42.42
N LEU A 5 -43.36 16.07 -42.91
CA LEU A 5 -42.08 15.40 -43.09
C LEU A 5 -41.40 15.13 -41.74
N ILE A 6 -41.60 15.99 -40.75
CA ILE A 6 -41.11 15.77 -39.39
C ILE A 6 -41.92 14.69 -38.69
N SER A 7 -43.26 14.71 -38.77
CA SER A 7 -44.12 13.69 -38.19
C SER A 7 -43.89 12.31 -38.82
N GLN A 8 -43.50 12.27 -40.10
CA GLN A 8 -43.08 11.06 -40.80
C GLN A 8 -41.60 10.71 -40.58
N GLN A 9 -40.94 11.43 -39.71
CA GLN A 9 -39.52 11.23 -39.40
C GLN A 9 -38.54 11.32 -40.59
N LYS A 10 -38.92 11.98 -41.67
CA LYS A 10 -38.12 12.11 -42.90
C LYS A 10 -37.09 13.26 -42.80
N ILE A 11 -37.32 14.24 -41.98
CA ILE A 11 -36.40 15.37 -41.71
C ILE A 11 -36.32 15.67 -40.23
N SER A 12 -35.18 16.20 -39.78
CA SER A 12 -35.04 16.83 -38.49
C SER A 12 -34.67 18.30 -38.69
N ILE A 13 -35.09 19.17 -37.76
CA ILE A 13 -34.74 20.56 -37.80
C ILE A 13 -33.97 20.88 -36.53
N LYS A 14 -32.78 21.47 -36.69
CA LYS A 14 -31.98 22.06 -35.60
C LYS A 14 -32.17 23.57 -35.63
N TYR A 15 -32.48 24.16 -34.52
CA TYR A 15 -32.58 25.58 -34.35
C TYR A 15 -31.69 26.03 -33.17
N GLY A 16 -30.76 26.95 -33.40
CA GLY A 16 -29.82 27.37 -32.38
C GLY A 16 -28.95 26.21 -31.81
N GLY A 17 -28.68 25.16 -32.64
CA GLY A 17 -27.91 23.98 -32.25
C GLY A 17 -28.72 22.87 -31.55
N ALA A 18 -29.96 23.12 -31.13
CA ALA A 18 -30.84 22.10 -30.54
C ALA A 18 -31.80 21.51 -31.58
N ILE A 19 -32.08 20.20 -31.47
CA ILE A 19 -33.11 19.53 -32.30
C ILE A 19 -34.47 20.05 -31.80
N VAL A 20 -35.26 20.56 -32.72
CA VAL A 20 -36.64 20.98 -32.43
C VAL A 20 -37.47 19.71 -32.28
N ALA A 21 -37.92 19.44 -31.06
CA ALA A 21 -38.81 18.32 -30.78
C ALA A 21 -40.12 18.47 -31.54
N LYS A 22 -40.90 17.37 -31.70
CA LYS A 22 -42.13 17.19 -32.47
C LYS A 22 -43.28 18.21 -32.20
N ASP A 23 -42.97 19.34 -31.55
CA ASP A 23 -43.98 20.40 -31.27
C ASP A 23 -44.20 21.25 -32.51
N GLU A 24 -45.23 20.87 -33.31
CA GLU A 24 -45.61 21.54 -34.54
C GLU A 24 -45.86 23.04 -34.40
N ARG A 25 -46.34 23.53 -33.23
CA ARG A 25 -46.62 24.95 -33.00
C ARG A 25 -45.34 25.78 -32.95
N ARG A 26 -44.36 25.36 -32.24
CA ARG A 26 -43.05 26.04 -32.20
C ARG A 26 -42.34 26.04 -33.55
N LEU A 27 -42.40 24.96 -34.26
CA LEU A 27 -41.82 24.85 -35.58
C LEU A 27 -42.40 25.83 -36.58
N VAL A 28 -43.74 26.02 -36.59
CA VAL A 28 -44.44 26.98 -37.45
C VAL A 28 -44.03 28.41 -37.14
N ASP A 29 -43.83 28.73 -35.85
CA ASP A 29 -43.38 30.07 -35.40
C ASP A 29 -41.93 30.37 -35.84
N TYR A 30 -41.03 29.41 -35.77
CA TYR A 30 -39.67 29.55 -36.24
C TYR A 30 -39.56 29.67 -37.78
N LEU A 31 -40.39 28.97 -38.54
CA LEU A 31 -40.35 29.01 -40.00
C LEU A 31 -41.15 30.21 -40.60
N ARG A 32 -41.95 30.92 -39.84
CA ARG A 32 -42.70 32.12 -40.29
C ARG A 32 -41.87 33.40 -40.32
N ARG A 33 -40.80 33.53 -39.50
CA ARG A 33 -39.97 34.74 -39.38
C ARG A 33 -38.74 34.58 -40.26
N LYS A 34 -38.54 35.50 -41.20
CA LYS A 34 -37.39 35.47 -42.13
C LYS A 34 -36.03 35.45 -41.37
N SER A 35 -35.93 36.18 -40.28
CA SER A 35 -34.76 36.22 -39.40
C SER A 35 -34.49 34.91 -38.64
N GLU A 36 -35.45 34.01 -38.54
CA GLU A 36 -35.35 32.76 -37.82
C GLU A 36 -35.09 31.59 -38.73
N ILE A 37 -35.55 31.70 -40.03
CA ILE A 37 -35.34 30.65 -41.06
C ILE A 37 -33.85 30.41 -41.29
N ASP A 38 -33.02 31.48 -41.26
CA ASP A 38 -31.57 31.40 -41.47
C ASP A 38 -30.82 30.67 -40.34
N LYS A 39 -31.45 30.53 -39.18
CA LYS A 39 -30.96 29.80 -38.01
C LYS A 39 -31.38 28.35 -37.99
N ALA A 40 -32.26 27.92 -38.89
CA ALA A 40 -32.81 26.57 -38.96
C ALA A 40 -32.02 25.73 -39.94
N VAL A 41 -31.41 24.66 -39.43
CA VAL A 41 -30.74 23.66 -40.25
C VAL A 41 -31.66 22.45 -40.43
N VAL A 42 -32.13 22.23 -41.67
CA VAL A 42 -32.95 21.07 -42.01
C VAL A 42 -32.04 19.97 -42.49
N THR A 43 -32.07 18.82 -41.83
CA THR A 43 -31.30 17.64 -42.21
C THR A 43 -32.29 16.50 -42.59
N ARG A 44 -31.92 15.73 -43.61
CA ARG A 44 -32.65 14.50 -43.90
C ARG A 44 -32.43 13.52 -42.74
N ARG A 45 -33.51 13.05 -42.13
CA ARG A 45 -33.44 11.99 -41.14
C ARG A 45 -33.48 10.65 -41.85
N ILE A 46 -32.47 9.85 -41.63
CA ILE A 46 -32.44 8.46 -42.00
C ILE A 46 -32.86 7.67 -40.77
N ALA A 47 -34.06 7.08 -40.79
CA ALA A 47 -34.49 6.20 -39.71
C ALA A 47 -33.74 4.85 -39.81
N PRO A 48 -33.47 4.19 -38.69
CA PRO A 48 -32.94 2.84 -38.68
C PRO A 48 -33.93 1.90 -39.40
N SER A 49 -33.41 0.92 -40.18
CA SER A 49 -34.23 -0.10 -40.79
C SER A 49 -34.84 -1.03 -39.73
N GLU A 50 -35.99 -1.65 -40.06
CA GLU A 50 -36.63 -2.66 -39.19
C GLU A 50 -35.67 -3.80 -38.83
N ASP A 51 -34.83 -4.22 -39.80
CA ASP A 51 -33.84 -5.27 -39.60
C ASP A 51 -32.74 -4.83 -38.59
N LEU A 52 -32.25 -3.60 -38.71
CA LEU A 52 -31.28 -3.04 -37.76
C LEU A 52 -31.90 -2.92 -36.37
N MET A 53 -33.13 -2.46 -36.25
CA MET A 53 -33.87 -2.37 -34.99
C MET A 53 -33.99 -3.77 -34.34
N ARG A 54 -34.42 -4.75 -35.10
CA ARG A 54 -34.57 -6.14 -34.64
C ARG A 54 -33.22 -6.73 -34.17
N LYS A 55 -32.15 -6.56 -34.94
CA LYS A 55 -30.79 -7.02 -34.56
C LYS A 55 -30.33 -6.36 -33.29
N SER A 56 -30.55 -5.06 -33.16
CA SER A 56 -30.20 -4.30 -31.96
C SER A 56 -30.94 -4.79 -30.71
N ILE A 57 -32.26 -5.05 -30.83
CA ILE A 57 -33.08 -5.57 -29.73
C ILE A 57 -32.62 -6.97 -29.32
N ASN A 58 -32.36 -7.86 -30.29
CA ASN A 58 -31.89 -9.21 -30.01
C ASN A 58 -30.54 -9.18 -29.31
N PHE A 59 -29.56 -8.42 -29.83
CA PHE A 59 -28.26 -8.24 -29.18
C PHE A 59 -28.41 -7.73 -27.74
N LEU A 60 -29.24 -6.71 -27.51
CA LEU A 60 -29.42 -6.15 -26.14
C LEU A 60 -30.07 -7.17 -25.19
N ARG A 61 -30.94 -8.06 -25.68
CA ARG A 61 -31.47 -9.16 -24.86
C ARG A 61 -30.39 -10.12 -24.44
N ASP A 62 -29.53 -10.51 -25.36
CA ASP A 62 -28.40 -11.40 -25.08
C ASP A 62 -27.37 -10.71 -24.15
N TYR A 63 -27.09 -9.44 -24.44
CA TYR A 63 -26.08 -8.64 -23.68
C TYR A 63 -26.49 -8.31 -22.25
N LEU A 64 -27.78 -8.08 -21.98
CA LEU A 64 -28.27 -7.66 -20.66
C LEU A 64 -29.03 -8.75 -19.91
N GLY A 65 -29.39 -9.85 -20.58
CA GLY A 65 -30.32 -10.84 -20.02
C GLY A 65 -31.72 -10.25 -19.74
N ALA A 66 -32.07 -9.12 -20.39
CA ALA A 66 -33.28 -8.38 -20.10
C ALA A 66 -34.36 -8.63 -21.14
N MET A 67 -35.64 -8.76 -20.71
CA MET A 67 -36.79 -8.98 -21.58
C MET A 67 -37.44 -7.67 -22.06
N ASP A 68 -37.39 -6.62 -21.25
CA ASP A 68 -38.12 -5.37 -21.48
C ASP A 68 -37.27 -4.32 -22.22
N ILE A 69 -37.03 -4.57 -23.50
CA ILE A 69 -36.31 -3.61 -24.35
C ILE A 69 -37.32 -2.86 -25.21
N PRO A 70 -37.29 -1.50 -25.22
CA PRO A 70 -38.19 -0.72 -26.07
C PRO A 70 -38.11 -1.10 -27.54
N SER A 71 -39.27 -1.22 -28.19
CA SER A 71 -39.35 -1.58 -29.61
C SER A 71 -39.51 -0.37 -30.55
N ASP A 72 -39.84 0.81 -30.00
CA ASP A 72 -39.88 2.05 -30.75
C ASP A 72 -38.49 2.68 -30.86
N GLU A 73 -38.24 3.44 -31.93
CA GLU A 73 -36.92 4.01 -32.21
C GLU A 73 -36.40 4.91 -31.05
N ASP A 74 -37.24 5.86 -30.62
CA ASP A 74 -36.83 6.86 -29.62
C ASP A 74 -36.56 6.19 -28.26
N GLY A 75 -37.37 5.20 -27.89
CA GLY A 75 -37.19 4.40 -26.68
C GLY A 75 -35.90 3.56 -26.73
N LEU A 76 -35.69 2.86 -27.84
CA LEU A 76 -34.51 2.02 -28.02
C LEU A 76 -33.21 2.85 -27.98
N ILE A 77 -33.17 3.98 -28.69
CA ILE A 77 -31.99 4.86 -28.71
C ILE A 77 -31.65 5.38 -27.29
N ARG A 78 -32.67 5.85 -26.55
CA ARG A 78 -32.46 6.28 -25.17
C ARG A 78 -31.96 5.13 -24.32
N PHE A 79 -32.57 3.96 -24.44
CA PHE A 79 -32.18 2.79 -23.66
C PHE A 79 -30.73 2.41 -23.92
N VAL A 80 -30.29 2.40 -25.21
CA VAL A 80 -28.89 2.14 -25.57
C VAL A 80 -27.95 3.19 -24.92
N ILE A 81 -28.23 4.48 -25.14
CA ILE A 81 -27.38 5.54 -24.60
C ILE A 81 -27.27 5.43 -23.08
N ASP A 82 -28.40 5.36 -22.37
CA ASP A 82 -28.44 5.29 -20.90
C ASP A 82 -27.69 4.05 -20.37
N THR A 83 -27.84 2.91 -21.05
CA THR A 83 -27.19 1.67 -20.63
C THR A 83 -25.67 1.75 -20.82
N PHE A 84 -25.22 2.20 -21.97
CA PHE A 84 -23.80 2.29 -22.27
C PHE A 84 -23.11 3.41 -21.49
N GLU A 85 -23.79 4.56 -21.26
CA GLU A 85 -23.28 5.64 -20.41
C GLU A 85 -23.10 5.17 -18.96
N LYS A 86 -24.06 4.44 -18.38
CA LYS A 86 -23.95 3.89 -17.03
C LYS A 86 -22.78 2.92 -16.90
N LYS A 87 -22.62 1.99 -17.87
CA LYS A 87 -21.49 1.06 -17.85
C LYS A 87 -20.15 1.79 -18.04
N GLN A 88 -20.09 2.74 -18.96
CA GLN A 88 -18.90 3.57 -19.19
C GLN A 88 -18.48 4.31 -17.92
N GLN A 89 -19.43 4.98 -17.23
CA GLN A 89 -19.20 5.70 -15.98
C GLN A 89 -18.74 4.74 -14.86
N HIS A 90 -19.33 3.55 -14.78
CA HIS A 90 -18.93 2.53 -13.82
C HIS A 90 -17.46 2.13 -14.02
N TYR A 91 -17.07 1.74 -15.25
CA TYR A 91 -15.70 1.32 -15.54
C TYR A 91 -14.70 2.47 -15.40
N GLN A 92 -15.07 3.68 -15.83
CA GLN A 92 -14.24 4.87 -15.60
C GLN A 92 -14.05 5.11 -14.09
N GLY A 93 -15.11 4.99 -13.29
CA GLY A 93 -15.03 5.12 -11.84
C GLY A 93 -14.11 4.08 -11.18
N LEU A 94 -14.10 2.82 -11.66
CA LEU A 94 -13.16 1.81 -11.19
C LEU A 94 -11.70 2.20 -11.53
N LEU A 95 -11.46 2.67 -12.75
CA LEU A 95 -10.13 3.08 -13.19
C LEU A 95 -9.60 4.28 -12.41
N ASP A 96 -10.43 5.28 -12.15
CA ASP A 96 -10.05 6.53 -11.50
C ASP A 96 -9.87 6.37 -9.98
N ASN A 97 -10.66 5.50 -9.35
CA ASN A 97 -10.66 5.36 -7.89
C ASN A 97 -9.89 4.12 -7.42
N ALA A 98 -10.20 2.94 -7.96
CA ALA A 98 -9.60 1.70 -7.48
C ALA A 98 -8.22 1.48 -8.11
N TYR A 99 -8.15 1.44 -9.42
CA TYR A 99 -6.90 1.15 -10.16
C TYR A 99 -5.89 2.30 -10.18
N ALA A 100 -6.30 3.52 -9.87
CA ALA A 100 -5.37 4.64 -9.73
C ALA A 100 -4.49 4.51 -8.47
N ASN A 101 -5.07 4.00 -7.39
CA ASN A 101 -4.41 3.92 -6.10
C ASN A 101 -3.77 2.56 -5.82
N PHE A 102 -4.25 1.49 -6.46
CA PHE A 102 -3.81 0.12 -6.20
C PHE A 102 -3.64 -0.69 -7.48
N ARG A 103 -2.70 -1.64 -7.45
CA ARG A 103 -2.54 -2.64 -8.51
C ARG A 103 -3.51 -3.79 -8.25
N TYR A 104 -4.72 -3.68 -8.78
CA TYR A 104 -5.67 -4.77 -8.83
C TYR A 104 -5.53 -5.58 -10.13
N PRO A 105 -6.03 -6.84 -10.12
CA PRO A 105 -5.99 -7.71 -11.31
C PRO A 105 -6.77 -7.09 -12.49
N GLU A 106 -6.35 -7.42 -13.70
CA GLU A 106 -7.09 -7.21 -14.95
C GLU A 106 -7.52 -5.75 -15.25
N LYS A 107 -6.68 -4.76 -14.88
CA LYS A 107 -6.91 -3.34 -15.25
C LYS A 107 -7.16 -3.14 -16.75
N GLU A 108 -6.46 -3.92 -17.59
CA GLU A 108 -6.55 -3.83 -19.04
C GLU A 108 -7.92 -4.26 -19.55
N VAL A 109 -8.54 -5.28 -18.93
CA VAL A 109 -9.89 -5.74 -19.26
C VAL A 109 -10.91 -4.64 -19.01
N VAL A 110 -10.83 -3.96 -17.84
CA VAL A 110 -11.72 -2.82 -17.51
C VAL A 110 -11.49 -1.66 -18.47
N THR A 111 -10.24 -1.39 -18.84
CA THR A 111 -9.90 -0.34 -19.80
C THR A 111 -10.51 -0.63 -21.17
N LYS A 112 -10.35 -1.88 -21.67
CA LYS A 112 -10.92 -2.33 -22.95
C LYS A 112 -12.45 -2.22 -22.95
N ALA A 113 -13.10 -2.64 -21.86
CA ALA A 113 -14.56 -2.54 -21.73
C ALA A 113 -15.05 -1.09 -21.77
N ARG A 114 -14.41 -0.18 -21.02
CA ARG A 114 -14.71 1.26 -21.07
C ARG A 114 -14.54 1.82 -22.48
N ASP A 115 -13.47 1.44 -23.18
CA ASP A 115 -13.19 1.94 -24.53
C ASP A 115 -14.21 1.41 -25.55
N LEU A 116 -14.71 0.17 -25.40
CA LEU A 116 -15.83 -0.34 -26.18
C LEU A 116 -17.11 0.47 -25.96
N MET A 117 -17.44 0.85 -24.71
CA MET A 117 -18.58 1.72 -24.43
C MET A 117 -18.40 3.09 -25.10
N ASN A 118 -17.22 3.68 -25.00
CA ASN A 118 -16.90 4.96 -25.64
C ASN A 118 -17.01 4.87 -27.18
N ASP A 119 -16.56 3.77 -27.79
CA ASP A 119 -16.62 3.55 -29.23
C ASP A 119 -18.07 3.55 -29.72
N VAL A 120 -18.96 2.83 -29.04
CA VAL A 120 -20.41 2.83 -29.38
C VAL A 120 -20.99 4.24 -29.16
N LEU A 121 -20.76 4.86 -28.00
CA LEU A 121 -21.28 6.18 -27.64
C LEU A 121 -20.75 7.32 -28.52
N SER A 122 -19.62 7.13 -29.21
CA SER A 122 -19.07 8.12 -30.14
C SER A 122 -20.06 8.46 -31.24
N GLN A 123 -20.96 7.51 -31.59
CA GLN A 123 -21.97 7.65 -32.61
C GLN A 123 -23.34 8.15 -32.10
N ARG A 124 -23.46 8.55 -30.82
CA ARG A 124 -24.73 8.92 -30.15
C ARG A 124 -25.52 10.07 -30.82
N LYS A 125 -24.88 10.82 -31.72
CA LYS A 125 -25.54 11.93 -32.45
C LYS A 125 -26.34 11.46 -33.68
N ASP A 126 -26.14 10.22 -34.12
CA ASP A 126 -26.80 9.63 -35.25
C ASP A 126 -27.37 8.25 -34.88
N ASN A 127 -28.71 8.11 -34.93
CA ASN A 127 -29.41 6.91 -34.48
C ASN A 127 -28.99 5.66 -35.25
N VAL A 128 -28.84 5.81 -36.60
CA VAL A 128 -28.46 4.68 -37.49
C VAL A 128 -27.01 4.29 -37.21
N ALA A 129 -26.12 5.28 -37.11
CA ALA A 129 -24.72 5.01 -36.87
C ALA A 129 -24.52 4.39 -35.48
N LEU A 130 -25.21 4.85 -34.42
CA LEU A 130 -25.17 4.28 -33.08
C LEU A 130 -25.55 2.80 -33.06
N LEU A 131 -26.75 2.46 -33.62
CA LEU A 131 -27.21 1.07 -33.64
C LEU A 131 -26.33 0.18 -34.52
N THR A 132 -25.86 0.72 -35.66
CA THR A 132 -24.95 -0.01 -36.56
C THR A 132 -23.64 -0.30 -35.85
N ARG A 133 -23.06 0.70 -35.15
CA ARG A 133 -21.81 0.52 -34.41
C ARG A 133 -21.95 -0.50 -33.30
N MET A 134 -23.05 -0.44 -32.54
CA MET A 134 -23.36 -1.41 -31.49
C MET A 134 -23.43 -2.85 -32.02
N VAL A 135 -24.18 -3.06 -33.13
CA VAL A 135 -24.29 -4.39 -33.77
C VAL A 135 -22.97 -4.86 -34.38
N GLN A 136 -22.17 -3.95 -34.95
CA GLN A 136 -20.82 -4.29 -35.44
C GLN A 136 -19.85 -4.74 -34.34
N ARG A 137 -20.06 -4.26 -33.12
CA ARG A 137 -19.25 -4.59 -31.96
C ARG A 137 -19.87 -5.64 -31.04
N GLN A 138 -20.94 -6.31 -31.50
CA GLN A 138 -21.71 -7.25 -30.66
C GLN A 138 -20.83 -8.36 -30.08
N ASP A 139 -19.92 -8.94 -30.85
CA ASP A 139 -19.07 -10.03 -30.38
C ASP A 139 -18.06 -9.52 -29.35
N ASP A 140 -17.37 -8.40 -29.61
CA ASP A 140 -16.47 -7.77 -28.66
C ASP A 140 -17.19 -7.38 -27.34
N LEU A 141 -18.46 -6.96 -27.43
CA LEU A 141 -19.27 -6.58 -26.28
C LEU A 141 -19.69 -7.79 -25.45
N LEU A 142 -20.07 -8.91 -26.11
CA LEU A 142 -20.40 -10.15 -25.40
C LEU A 142 -19.15 -10.75 -24.73
N ASP A 143 -18.03 -10.84 -25.45
CA ASP A 143 -16.75 -11.29 -24.88
C ASP A 143 -16.35 -10.45 -23.66
N SER A 144 -16.64 -9.14 -23.71
CA SER A 144 -16.33 -8.26 -22.57
C SER A 144 -17.11 -8.57 -21.29
N ILE A 145 -18.31 -9.18 -21.40
CA ILE A 145 -19.08 -9.62 -20.22
C ILE A 145 -18.38 -10.78 -19.54
N GLU A 146 -17.98 -11.79 -20.32
CA GLU A 146 -17.28 -12.96 -19.81
C GLU A 146 -15.95 -12.57 -19.17
N ASP A 147 -15.19 -11.71 -19.85
CA ASP A 147 -13.92 -11.19 -19.35
C ASP A 147 -14.08 -10.40 -18.04
N LEU A 148 -15.21 -9.68 -17.87
CA LEU A 148 -15.46 -8.83 -16.69
C LEU A 148 -16.10 -9.58 -15.53
N GLU A 149 -16.63 -10.78 -15.70
CA GLU A 149 -17.35 -11.50 -14.63
C GLU A 149 -16.51 -11.63 -13.36
N GLY A 150 -15.26 -12.04 -13.51
CA GLY A 150 -14.33 -12.16 -12.38
C GLY A 150 -14.02 -10.82 -11.74
N VAL A 151 -13.85 -9.76 -12.53
CA VAL A 151 -13.58 -8.39 -12.05
C VAL A 151 -14.76 -7.84 -11.27
N GLU A 152 -15.98 -8.00 -11.80
CA GLU A 152 -17.22 -7.55 -11.13
C GLU A 152 -17.41 -8.30 -9.79
N LEU A 153 -17.20 -9.61 -9.77
CA LEU A 153 -17.25 -10.41 -8.54
C LEU A 153 -16.20 -9.94 -7.53
N PHE A 154 -14.99 -9.66 -8.01
CA PHE A 154 -13.90 -9.16 -7.17
C PHE A 154 -14.29 -7.84 -6.48
N PHE A 155 -14.71 -6.83 -7.21
CA PHE A 155 -15.08 -5.54 -6.62
C PHE A 155 -16.34 -5.60 -5.77
N LYS A 156 -17.27 -6.51 -6.08
CA LYS A 156 -18.50 -6.70 -5.31
C LYS A 156 -18.28 -7.35 -3.94
N SER A 157 -17.39 -8.35 -3.85
CA SER A 157 -17.31 -9.19 -2.64
C SER A 157 -15.91 -9.60 -2.20
N GLN A 158 -14.94 -9.72 -3.11
CA GLN A 158 -13.64 -10.32 -2.79
C GLN A 158 -12.55 -9.30 -2.46
N ARG A 159 -12.72 -8.05 -2.86
CA ARG A 159 -11.72 -6.99 -2.69
C ARG A 159 -11.30 -6.80 -1.24
N VAL A 160 -12.24 -6.83 -0.30
CA VAL A 160 -11.95 -6.62 1.14
C VAL A 160 -11.00 -7.70 1.65
N VAL A 161 -11.23 -8.96 1.28
CA VAL A 161 -10.38 -10.10 1.66
C VAL A 161 -9.00 -9.97 1.04
N PHE A 162 -8.95 -9.57 -0.23
CA PHE A 162 -7.69 -9.37 -0.95
C PHE A 162 -6.85 -8.23 -0.36
N ASP A 163 -7.48 -7.10 -0.02
CA ASP A 163 -6.82 -5.93 0.57
C ASP A 163 -6.34 -6.24 1.99
N ASP A 164 -7.11 -6.98 2.81
CA ASP A 164 -6.67 -7.45 4.13
C ASP A 164 -5.43 -8.35 3.99
N ALA A 165 -5.49 -9.34 3.11
CA ALA A 165 -4.36 -10.24 2.88
C ALA A 165 -3.09 -9.47 2.49
N ARG A 166 -3.19 -8.49 1.59
CA ARG A 166 -2.07 -7.64 1.19
C ARG A 166 -1.53 -6.82 2.35
N THR A 167 -2.41 -6.20 3.13
CA THR A 167 -2.03 -5.40 4.30
C THR A 167 -1.31 -6.24 5.36
N GLN A 168 -1.80 -7.46 5.64
CA GLN A 168 -1.15 -8.36 6.57
C GLN A 168 0.21 -8.83 6.05
N MET A 169 0.31 -9.15 4.76
CA MET A 169 1.58 -9.52 4.14
C MET A 169 2.59 -8.38 4.17
N ASP A 170 2.19 -7.15 3.87
CA ASP A 170 3.06 -5.98 3.93
C ASP A 170 3.59 -5.73 5.35
N ARG A 171 2.75 -5.97 6.37
CA ARG A 171 3.14 -5.86 7.78
C ARG A 171 4.17 -6.91 8.17
N ILE A 172 3.90 -8.17 7.86
CA ILE A 172 4.71 -9.31 8.32
C ILE A 172 5.96 -9.48 7.46
N SER A 173 5.94 -9.06 6.18
CA SER A 173 7.09 -9.15 5.28
C SER A 173 8.33 -8.40 5.79
N LYS A 174 8.14 -7.35 6.59
CA LYS A 174 9.23 -6.59 7.22
C LYS A 174 10.01 -7.41 8.26
N GLU A 175 9.38 -8.45 8.80
CA GLU A 175 9.92 -9.32 9.82
C GLU A 175 10.07 -10.77 9.32
N ARG A 176 10.06 -10.96 8.00
CA ARG A 176 10.10 -12.29 7.37
C ARG A 176 11.34 -13.10 7.72
N ASP A 177 12.45 -12.44 7.99
CA ASP A 177 13.71 -13.11 8.29
C ASP A 177 13.64 -13.90 9.60
N TYR A 178 12.79 -13.50 10.54
CA TYR A 178 12.57 -14.25 11.79
C TYR A 178 11.86 -15.59 11.58
N PHE A 179 11.22 -15.79 10.41
CA PHE A 179 10.60 -17.07 10.04
C PHE A 179 11.51 -17.96 9.19
N ALA A 180 12.80 -17.64 9.08
CA ALA A 180 13.69 -18.39 8.19
C ALA A 180 13.76 -19.90 8.51
N SER A 181 13.60 -20.27 9.78
CA SER A 181 13.59 -21.68 10.24
C SER A 181 12.20 -22.33 10.18
N ASP A 182 11.11 -21.58 9.99
CA ASP A 182 9.75 -22.10 9.90
C ASP A 182 9.37 -22.36 8.43
N ALA A 183 9.59 -23.60 7.99
CA ALA A 183 9.27 -24.03 6.63
C ALA A 183 7.76 -23.91 6.30
N ALA A 184 6.87 -24.13 7.27
CA ALA A 184 5.44 -24.07 7.07
C ALA A 184 4.96 -22.61 6.89
N ALA A 185 5.47 -21.68 7.71
CA ALA A 185 5.23 -20.27 7.54
C ALA A 185 5.75 -19.77 6.18
N GLN A 186 6.97 -20.14 5.80
CA GLN A 186 7.58 -19.76 4.51
C GLN A 186 6.74 -20.23 3.32
N GLU A 187 6.23 -21.47 3.34
CA GLU A 187 5.37 -21.99 2.26
C GLU A 187 4.03 -21.27 2.22
N THR A 188 3.46 -20.94 3.39
CA THR A 188 2.24 -20.16 3.49
C THR A 188 2.43 -18.75 2.92
N PHE A 189 3.55 -18.08 3.22
CA PHE A 189 3.92 -16.78 2.63
C PHE A 189 4.02 -16.84 1.10
N LYS A 190 4.69 -17.88 0.57
CA LYS A 190 4.79 -18.07 -0.89
C LYS A 190 3.42 -18.24 -1.52
N THR A 191 2.56 -19.05 -0.90
CA THR A 191 1.20 -19.30 -1.40
C THR A 191 0.35 -18.02 -1.44
N ILE A 192 0.36 -17.23 -0.37
CA ILE A 192 -0.36 -15.94 -0.32
C ILE A 192 0.19 -14.99 -1.38
N SER A 193 1.52 -14.85 -1.46
CA SER A 193 2.16 -13.98 -2.45
C SER A 193 1.84 -14.41 -3.89
N ALA A 194 1.78 -15.72 -4.15
CA ALA A 194 1.41 -16.26 -5.43
C ALA A 194 -0.05 -15.90 -5.79
N ILE A 195 -0.99 -16.03 -4.84
CA ILE A 195 -2.41 -15.67 -5.08
C ILE A 195 -2.54 -14.16 -5.35
N ILE A 196 -1.88 -13.31 -4.55
CA ILE A 196 -1.92 -11.84 -4.72
C ILE A 196 -1.29 -11.42 -6.05
N GLY A 197 -0.27 -12.12 -6.52
CA GLY A 197 0.42 -11.85 -7.77
C GLY A 197 -0.21 -12.48 -9.02
N MET A 198 -1.29 -13.27 -8.88
CA MET A 198 -1.96 -13.88 -10.02
C MET A 198 -2.67 -12.85 -10.90
N PRO A 199 -2.62 -12.99 -12.24
CA PRO A 199 -3.42 -12.18 -13.15
C PRO A 199 -4.93 -12.33 -12.93
N LYS A 200 -5.41 -13.56 -12.66
CA LYS A 200 -6.81 -13.90 -12.38
C LYS A 200 -6.90 -14.69 -11.06
N PRO A 201 -6.95 -14.03 -9.89
CA PRO A 201 -6.89 -14.72 -8.59
C PRO A 201 -8.24 -15.19 -8.05
N TYR A 202 -9.35 -14.91 -8.74
CA TYR A 202 -10.73 -14.93 -8.23
C TYR A 202 -11.12 -16.25 -7.54
N ASP A 203 -10.79 -17.39 -8.13
CA ASP A 203 -11.06 -18.72 -7.58
C ASP A 203 -10.21 -19.08 -6.36
N ARG A 204 -9.15 -18.31 -6.12
CA ARG A 204 -8.18 -18.56 -5.06
C ARG A 204 -8.31 -17.61 -3.87
N ILE A 205 -8.96 -16.46 -4.06
CA ILE A 205 -9.11 -15.42 -3.01
C ILE A 205 -9.82 -15.99 -1.76
N GLY A 206 -10.79 -16.89 -1.94
CA GLY A 206 -11.47 -17.55 -0.83
C GLY A 206 -10.57 -18.36 0.11
N LYS A 207 -9.33 -18.70 -0.29
CA LYS A 207 -8.34 -19.40 0.54
C LYS A 207 -7.50 -18.45 1.41
N LEU A 208 -7.49 -17.16 1.08
CA LEU A 208 -6.66 -16.16 1.77
C LEU A 208 -6.97 -16.04 3.27
N PRO A 209 -8.23 -16.03 3.74
CA PRO A 209 -8.53 -15.93 5.16
C PRO A 209 -7.85 -17.02 6.00
N ASP A 210 -7.93 -18.30 5.56
CA ASP A 210 -7.32 -19.42 6.27
C ASP A 210 -5.78 -19.35 6.27
N LEU A 211 -5.21 -18.94 5.13
CA LEU A 211 -3.76 -18.76 5.01
C LEU A 211 -3.26 -17.62 5.89
N ILE A 212 -3.97 -16.51 5.92
CA ILE A 212 -3.65 -15.36 6.79
C ILE A 212 -3.80 -15.74 8.26
N ALA A 213 -4.82 -16.52 8.62
CA ALA A 213 -4.98 -17.02 10.00
C ALA A 213 -3.77 -17.86 10.44
N LYS A 214 -3.25 -18.74 9.57
CA LYS A 214 -2.04 -19.54 9.84
C LYS A 214 -0.81 -18.65 10.05
N VAL A 215 -0.61 -17.65 9.20
CA VAL A 215 0.50 -16.71 9.33
C VAL A 215 0.40 -15.88 10.61
N LYS A 216 -0.81 -15.40 10.95
CA LYS A 216 -1.05 -14.67 12.20
C LYS A 216 -0.77 -15.55 13.43
N ALA A 217 -1.17 -16.82 13.40
CA ALA A 217 -0.88 -17.76 14.49
C ALA A 217 0.63 -17.98 14.65
N ALA A 218 1.36 -18.26 13.57
CA ALA A 218 2.81 -18.40 13.59
C ALA A 218 3.51 -17.11 14.07
N TYR A 219 3.02 -15.94 13.67
CA TYR A 219 3.55 -14.66 14.13
C TYR A 219 3.32 -14.45 15.63
N THR A 220 2.14 -14.79 16.14
CA THR A 220 1.82 -14.69 17.56
C THR A 220 2.73 -15.61 18.38
N GLU A 221 2.91 -16.86 17.95
CA GLU A 221 3.80 -17.81 18.60
C GLU A 221 5.26 -17.30 18.64
N LEU A 222 5.75 -16.78 17.51
CA LEU A 222 7.07 -16.17 17.44
C LEU A 222 7.21 -14.96 18.39
N LEU A 223 6.17 -14.11 18.44
CA LEU A 223 6.16 -12.94 19.31
C LEU A 223 6.18 -13.34 20.78
N ASP A 224 5.42 -14.37 21.15
CA ASP A 224 5.38 -14.89 22.51
C ASP A 224 6.69 -15.55 22.92
N MET A 225 7.34 -16.32 22.04
CA MET A 225 8.69 -16.84 22.26
C MET A 225 9.71 -15.71 22.49
N LYS A 226 9.64 -14.66 21.69
CA LYS A 226 10.55 -13.51 21.82
C LYS A 226 10.29 -12.71 23.10
N LYS A 227 9.05 -12.60 23.55
CA LYS A 227 8.72 -12.00 24.86
C LYS A 227 9.33 -12.81 26.02
N GLU A 228 9.27 -14.13 25.94
CA GLU A 228 9.89 -15.01 26.93
C GLU A 228 11.41 -14.89 26.93
N GLU A 229 12.03 -14.79 25.73
CA GLU A 229 13.47 -14.53 25.58
C GLU A 229 13.87 -13.20 26.23
N VAL A 230 13.09 -12.13 26.05
CA VAL A 230 13.33 -10.84 26.72
C VAL A 230 13.20 -10.97 28.24
N ALA A 231 12.17 -11.68 28.71
CA ALA A 231 11.96 -11.89 30.13
C ALA A 231 13.12 -12.68 30.78
N GLU A 232 13.67 -13.68 30.08
CA GLU A 232 14.85 -14.42 30.51
C GLU A 232 16.10 -13.54 30.56
N ASN A 233 16.31 -12.72 29.50
CA ASN A 233 17.43 -11.76 29.50
C ASN A 233 17.32 -10.73 30.64
N ILE A 234 16.11 -10.27 30.96
CA ILE A 234 15.89 -9.39 32.13
C ILE A 234 16.31 -10.11 33.41
N ARG A 235 15.85 -11.34 33.62
CA ARG A 235 16.20 -12.15 34.81
C ARG A 235 17.71 -12.33 34.95
N GLN A 236 18.36 -12.69 33.84
CA GLN A 236 19.82 -12.89 33.82
C GLN A 236 20.57 -11.58 34.08
N CYS A 237 20.19 -10.48 33.45
CA CYS A 237 20.79 -9.16 33.67
C CYS A 237 20.66 -8.71 35.14
N MET A 238 19.49 -8.94 35.72
CA MET A 238 19.27 -8.63 37.16
C MET A 238 20.15 -9.49 38.06
N GLN A 239 20.23 -10.80 37.82
CA GLN A 239 21.07 -11.72 38.59
C GLN A 239 22.54 -11.28 38.54
N ASP A 240 23.07 -10.97 37.37
CA ASP A 240 24.46 -10.50 37.21
C ASP A 240 24.72 -9.19 37.96
N VAL A 241 23.80 -8.22 37.88
CA VAL A 241 23.90 -6.93 38.57
C VAL A 241 23.79 -7.10 40.09
N HIS A 242 22.86 -7.93 40.59
CA HIS A 242 22.68 -8.21 42.00
C HIS A 242 23.88 -8.94 42.60
N GLN A 243 24.46 -9.88 41.86
CA GLN A 243 25.69 -10.57 42.30
C GLN A 243 26.83 -9.58 42.48
N LEU A 244 27.10 -8.72 41.52
CA LEU A 244 28.17 -7.72 41.59
C LEU A 244 27.88 -6.68 42.66
N ALA A 245 26.63 -6.27 42.86
CA ALA A 245 26.23 -5.35 43.91
C ALA A 245 26.47 -5.90 45.32
N SER A 246 26.40 -7.21 45.52
CA SER A 246 26.70 -7.85 46.81
C SER A 246 28.17 -7.70 47.20
N GLU A 247 29.06 -7.50 46.25
CA GLU A 247 30.50 -7.25 46.45
C GLU A 247 30.81 -5.76 46.65
N ALA A 248 29.92 -4.87 46.21
CA ALA A 248 30.09 -3.41 46.22
C ALA A 248 29.24 -2.76 47.32
N ARG A 249 29.84 -2.44 48.52
CA ARG A 249 29.15 -1.98 49.74
C ARG A 249 28.24 -0.74 49.58
N ASP A 250 28.40 0.12 48.56
CA ASP A 250 27.60 1.37 48.38
C ASP A 250 26.83 1.36 47.06
N ALA A 251 26.57 0.19 46.49
CA ALA A 251 25.88 0.03 45.20
C ALA A 251 24.35 0.19 45.29
N GLY A 252 23.78 0.43 46.48
CA GLY A 252 22.32 0.42 46.68
C GLY A 252 21.53 1.36 45.75
N THR A 253 22.05 2.58 45.50
CA THR A 253 21.39 3.51 44.58
C THR A 253 21.43 3.01 43.11
N LEU A 254 22.59 2.47 42.68
CA LEU A 254 22.74 1.91 41.34
C LEU A 254 21.87 0.65 41.15
N LEU A 255 21.81 -0.18 42.21
CA LEU A 255 20.96 -1.37 42.21
C LEU A 255 19.48 -1.00 42.05
N HIS A 256 19.01 -0.05 42.85
CA HIS A 256 17.62 0.42 42.74
C HIS A 256 17.31 0.99 41.34
N GLN A 257 18.25 1.75 40.75
CA GLN A 257 18.07 2.26 39.37
C GLN A 257 18.05 1.14 38.33
N ALA A 258 18.84 0.10 38.54
CA ALA A 258 18.85 -1.07 37.66
C ALA A 258 17.55 -1.86 37.76
N ASP A 259 17.04 -2.09 38.96
CA ASP A 259 15.77 -2.78 39.20
C ASP A 259 14.59 -2.02 38.57
N ASP A 260 14.53 -0.69 38.76
CA ASP A 260 13.50 0.16 38.11
C ASP A 260 13.58 0.10 36.59
N TYR A 261 14.80 0.08 36.03
CA TYR A 261 14.98 -0.04 34.59
C TYR A 261 14.55 -1.40 34.07
N PHE A 262 15.01 -2.48 34.67
CA PHE A 262 14.73 -3.82 34.19
C PHE A 262 13.26 -4.23 34.40
N VAL A 263 12.75 -4.15 35.62
CA VAL A 263 11.40 -4.60 35.99
C VAL A 263 10.38 -3.51 35.69
N GLY A 264 10.59 -2.29 36.20
CA GLY A 264 9.60 -1.21 36.10
C GLY A 264 9.33 -0.75 34.66
N LYS A 265 10.39 -0.65 33.85
CA LYS A 265 10.27 -0.08 32.48
C LYS A 265 10.31 -1.12 31.39
N ARG A 266 11.25 -2.05 31.43
CA ARG A 266 11.51 -2.97 30.32
C ARG A 266 10.56 -4.17 30.28
N GLU A 267 10.24 -4.75 31.42
CA GLU A 267 9.26 -5.83 31.48
C GLU A 267 7.87 -5.36 31.05
N ALA A 268 7.45 -4.15 31.47
CA ALA A 268 6.20 -3.57 31.02
C ALA A 268 6.20 -3.25 29.51
N ALA A 269 7.31 -2.74 28.97
CA ALA A 269 7.46 -2.50 27.55
C ALA A 269 7.43 -3.80 26.74
N ALA A 270 8.10 -4.85 27.19
CA ALA A 270 8.11 -6.16 26.53
C ALA A 270 6.71 -6.78 26.47
N LYS A 271 5.92 -6.70 27.54
CA LYS A 271 4.53 -7.20 27.58
C LYS A 271 3.65 -6.53 26.52
N ASN A 272 3.88 -5.23 26.26
CA ASN A 272 3.09 -4.42 25.33
C ASN A 272 3.68 -4.39 23.92
N ALA A 273 4.84 -4.99 23.67
CA ALA A 273 5.46 -5.02 22.36
C ALA A 273 4.59 -5.78 21.32
N THR A 274 4.50 -5.23 20.13
CA THR A 274 3.69 -5.76 19.02
C THR A 274 4.54 -6.20 17.82
N SER A 275 5.86 -6.08 17.91
CA SER A 275 6.83 -6.36 16.85
C SER A 275 8.01 -7.17 17.41
N VAL A 276 8.44 -8.17 16.66
CA VAL A 276 9.61 -8.99 16.99
C VAL A 276 10.88 -8.14 16.92
N THR A 277 10.98 -7.26 15.94
CA THR A 277 12.12 -6.33 15.78
C THR A 277 12.28 -5.41 17.02
N GLU A 278 11.16 -4.96 17.60
CA GLU A 278 11.17 -4.16 18.82
C GLU A 278 11.73 -4.95 20.01
N LEU A 279 11.34 -6.20 20.16
CA LEU A 279 11.84 -7.09 21.21
C LEU A 279 13.34 -7.40 21.04
N ASP A 280 13.80 -7.64 19.84
CA ASP A 280 15.21 -7.88 19.52
C ASP A 280 16.08 -6.64 19.85
N ALA A 281 15.60 -5.45 19.47
CA ALA A 281 16.26 -4.20 19.83
C ALA A 281 16.30 -4.01 21.36
N MET A 282 15.27 -4.47 22.07
CA MET A 282 15.18 -4.38 23.52
C MET A 282 16.23 -5.27 24.21
N ILE A 283 16.48 -6.49 23.73
CA ILE A 283 17.55 -7.38 24.24
C ILE A 283 18.90 -6.66 24.15
N THR A 284 19.21 -6.06 23.01
CA THR A 284 20.46 -5.29 22.83
C THR A 284 20.57 -4.13 23.84
N GLN A 285 19.46 -3.43 24.09
CA GLN A 285 19.44 -2.32 25.06
C GLN A 285 19.62 -2.81 26.51
N LEU A 286 19.03 -3.96 26.86
CA LEU A 286 19.19 -4.58 28.18
C LEU A 286 20.66 -4.93 28.46
N LEU A 287 21.33 -5.59 27.51
CA LEU A 287 22.74 -5.98 27.62
C LEU A 287 23.66 -4.77 27.74
N ASN A 288 23.46 -3.74 26.90
CA ASN A 288 24.24 -2.50 26.97
C ASN A 288 24.07 -1.76 28.29
N TYR A 289 22.84 -1.73 28.83
CA TYR A 289 22.57 -1.11 30.11
C TYR A 289 23.21 -1.90 31.25
N LYS A 290 23.06 -3.24 31.25
CA LYS A 290 23.76 -4.12 32.20
C LYS A 290 25.26 -3.84 32.23
N ASP A 291 25.90 -3.86 31.06
CA ASP A 291 27.35 -3.62 30.97
C ASP A 291 27.75 -2.24 31.53
N THR A 292 26.92 -1.24 31.32
CA THR A 292 27.17 0.10 31.86
C THR A 292 27.09 0.12 33.39
N VAL A 293 26.08 -0.56 33.94
CA VAL A 293 25.90 -0.65 35.39
C VAL A 293 27.02 -1.48 36.04
N CYS A 294 27.34 -2.64 35.45
CA CYS A 294 28.42 -3.50 35.95
C CYS A 294 29.77 -2.79 35.98
N LYS A 295 30.15 -2.11 34.90
CA LYS A 295 31.40 -1.33 34.85
C LYS A 295 31.47 -0.24 35.95
N ARG A 296 30.36 0.40 36.26
CA ARG A 296 30.32 1.38 37.38
C ARG A 296 30.53 0.72 38.74
N MET A 297 29.89 -0.44 38.95
CA MET A 297 30.05 -1.19 40.20
C MET A 297 31.49 -1.75 40.36
N GLU A 298 32.07 -2.31 39.29
CA GLU A 298 33.45 -2.77 39.24
C GLU A 298 34.42 -1.64 39.58
N PHE A 299 34.21 -0.43 39.04
CA PHE A 299 35.02 0.75 39.43
C PHE A 299 34.88 1.11 40.91
N MET A 300 33.69 0.99 41.49
CA MET A 300 33.47 1.22 42.92
C MET A 300 34.20 0.18 43.78
N VAL A 301 34.23 -1.10 43.33
CA VAL A 301 34.98 -2.17 43.99
C VAL A 301 36.50 -1.92 43.90
N ALA A 302 37.01 -1.61 42.70
CA ALA A 302 38.43 -1.38 42.44
C ALA A 302 38.98 -0.15 43.16
N SER A 303 38.19 0.93 43.25
CA SER A 303 38.59 2.17 43.95
C SER A 303 38.83 1.98 45.46
N ARG A 304 38.35 0.87 46.04
CA ARG A 304 38.53 0.53 47.46
C ARG A 304 39.68 -0.41 47.75
N GLN A 305 40.19 -1.10 46.72
CA GLN A 305 41.36 -1.98 46.88
C GLN A 305 42.66 -1.21 46.88
N THR A 306 42.62 0.11 46.65
CA THR A 306 43.78 0.96 46.90
C THR A 306 43.87 1.19 48.41
N PRO A 307 44.87 0.67 49.15
CA PRO A 307 44.95 0.84 50.59
C PRO A 307 45.20 2.31 50.91
N GLU A 308 44.32 2.91 51.74
CA GLU A 308 44.69 4.09 52.53
C GLU A 308 45.78 3.69 53.55
N HIS A 309 47.04 3.79 53.18
CA HIS A 309 48.11 3.87 54.14
C HIS A 309 48.42 5.34 54.34
N PRO A 310 48.19 5.86 55.52
CA PRO A 310 48.84 7.05 55.95
C PRO A 310 50.23 6.67 56.46
N GLY A 311 51.19 6.56 55.58
CA GLY A 311 52.61 6.44 55.86
C GLY A 311 53.30 7.63 55.30
N GLU A 312 53.78 8.50 56.25
CA GLU A 312 54.70 9.61 56.00
C GLU A 312 55.91 9.14 55.21
N ASP A 313 56.38 10.04 54.30
CA ASP A 313 57.66 9.99 53.59
C ASP A 313 57.85 9.04 52.40
N ALA A 314 57.30 9.49 51.25
CA ALA A 314 57.90 9.19 49.97
C ALA A 314 57.73 10.39 48.99
N PRO A 315 58.71 10.66 48.08
CA PRO A 315 58.72 11.84 47.24
C PRO A 315 57.55 11.87 46.29
N LYS A 316 56.83 12.98 46.20
CA LYS A 316 55.72 13.22 45.26
C LYS A 316 56.20 13.11 43.81
N GLY A 317 56.04 11.94 43.21
CA GLY A 317 55.99 11.82 41.77
C GLY A 317 54.69 12.49 41.26
N PRO A 318 54.66 13.10 40.09
CA PRO A 318 53.44 13.76 39.58
C PRO A 318 52.31 12.71 39.46
N ALA A 319 51.16 13.07 40.02
CA ALA A 319 49.95 12.26 39.95
C ALA A 319 49.65 11.82 38.50
N PRO A 320 49.27 10.58 38.23
CA PRO A 320 48.87 10.15 36.89
C PRO A 320 47.72 11.02 36.43
N LYS A 321 47.93 11.75 35.34
CA LYS A 321 46.88 12.56 34.73
C LYS A 321 45.72 11.63 34.33
N PRO A 322 44.46 12.01 34.59
CA PRO A 322 43.33 11.20 34.14
C PRO A 322 43.44 10.98 32.64
N PRO A 323 43.08 9.77 32.11
CA PRO A 323 43.18 9.46 30.71
C PRO A 323 42.34 10.47 29.91
N LYS A 324 42.96 11.07 28.93
CA LYS A 324 42.33 12.04 28.04
C LYS A 324 41.50 11.30 27.01
N ILE A 325 40.18 11.13 27.30
CA ILE A 325 39.21 10.51 26.33
C ILE A 325 38.64 11.62 25.47
N THR A 326 38.76 11.48 24.18
CA THR A 326 38.17 12.38 23.18
C THR A 326 36.93 11.75 22.56
N THR A 327 35.80 12.48 22.60
CA THR A 327 34.55 12.04 21.97
C THR A 327 34.51 12.51 20.52
N VAL A 328 34.33 11.58 19.60
CA VAL A 328 34.17 11.85 18.16
C VAL A 328 32.75 11.51 17.75
N ARG A 329 32.07 12.44 17.05
CA ARG A 329 30.72 12.21 16.55
C ARG A 329 30.78 11.41 15.25
N ARG A 330 29.80 10.54 15.03
CA ARG A 330 29.68 9.75 13.78
C ARG A 330 29.78 10.60 12.51
N TYR A 331 29.20 11.80 12.54
CA TYR A 331 29.21 12.75 11.40
C TYR A 331 30.59 13.31 11.09
N ASP A 332 31.50 13.34 12.06
CA ASP A 332 32.86 13.84 11.90
C ASP A 332 33.80 12.76 11.36
N LEU A 333 33.39 11.47 11.42
CA LEU A 333 34.22 10.35 10.97
C LEU A 333 34.25 10.20 9.46
N CYS A 334 33.17 10.54 8.76
CA CYS A 334 33.14 10.43 7.30
C CYS A 334 32.22 11.46 6.62
N THR A 335 32.69 12.00 5.48
CA THR A 335 31.95 12.96 4.65
C THR A 335 31.16 12.30 3.52
N VAL A 336 31.29 11.00 3.31
CA VAL A 336 30.59 10.26 2.24
C VAL A 336 29.13 10.05 2.63
N LYS A 337 28.21 10.64 1.85
CA LYS A 337 26.75 10.58 2.09
C LYS A 337 26.06 9.40 1.41
N ARG A 338 26.70 8.72 0.47
CA ARG A 338 26.10 7.63 -0.32
C ARG A 338 27.17 6.66 -0.79
N LEU A 339 26.97 5.35 -0.53
CA LEU A 339 27.84 4.27 -0.97
C LEU A 339 27.15 3.55 -2.12
N GLN A 340 27.81 3.45 -3.28
CA GLN A 340 27.23 2.87 -4.50
C GLN A 340 28.08 1.74 -5.09
N SER A 341 29.33 1.58 -4.64
CA SER A 341 30.25 0.56 -5.11
C SER A 341 31.06 -0.03 -3.98
N LYS A 342 31.74 -1.18 -4.22
CA LYS A 342 32.67 -1.78 -3.28
C LYS A 342 33.84 -0.85 -2.98
N GLU A 343 34.31 -0.12 -3.98
CA GLU A 343 35.37 0.87 -3.84
C GLU A 343 34.98 2.06 -2.95
N ASP A 344 33.69 2.44 -2.96
CA ASP A 344 33.17 3.48 -2.07
C ASP A 344 33.16 2.99 -0.61
N ILE A 345 32.88 1.71 -0.40
CA ILE A 345 32.92 1.08 0.93
C ILE A 345 34.36 1.06 1.45
N ASP A 346 35.30 0.63 0.63
CA ASP A 346 36.71 0.56 1.00
C ASP A 346 37.26 1.95 1.35
N LYS A 347 36.97 2.97 0.56
CA LYS A 347 37.32 4.37 0.84
C LYS A 347 36.67 4.90 2.13
N TYR A 348 35.41 4.52 2.37
CA TYR A 348 34.68 4.89 3.59
C TYR A 348 35.34 4.31 4.84
N VAL A 349 35.66 3.03 4.82
CA VAL A 349 36.32 2.34 5.94
C VAL A 349 37.71 2.91 6.19
N GLU A 350 38.51 3.14 5.14
CA GLU A 350 39.85 3.71 5.29
C GLU A 350 39.82 5.13 5.85
N SER A 351 38.88 5.97 5.40
CA SER A 351 38.70 7.32 5.94
C SER A 351 38.35 7.34 7.45
N ILE A 352 37.52 6.39 7.89
CA ILE A 352 37.19 6.22 9.30
C ILE A 352 38.44 5.80 10.08
N ARG A 353 39.15 4.79 9.58
CA ARG A 353 40.36 4.25 10.17
C ARG A 353 41.42 5.35 10.37
N GLU A 354 41.74 6.13 9.33
CA GLU A 354 42.71 7.21 9.40
C GLU A 354 42.35 8.24 10.44
N LYS A 355 41.09 8.67 10.51
CA LYS A 355 40.64 9.66 11.52
C LYS A 355 40.71 9.15 12.94
N LEU A 356 40.31 7.88 13.18
CA LEU A 356 40.38 7.27 14.48
C LEU A 356 41.85 7.12 14.94
N MET A 357 42.73 6.66 14.04
CA MET A 357 44.16 6.53 14.32
C MET A 357 44.79 7.91 14.68
N LYS A 358 44.49 8.94 13.88
CA LYS A 358 44.97 10.31 14.14
C LYS A 358 44.44 10.86 15.44
N THR A 359 43.22 10.54 15.83
CA THR A 359 42.67 10.98 17.13
C THR A 359 43.31 10.26 18.28
N LEU A 360 43.60 8.95 18.14
CA LEU A 360 44.33 8.14 19.17
C LEU A 360 45.78 8.59 19.38
N GLU A 361 46.43 9.21 18.41
CA GLU A 361 47.76 9.78 18.60
C GLU A 361 47.77 10.95 19.58
N SER A 362 46.63 11.60 19.84
CA SER A 362 46.47 12.78 20.68
C SER A 362 45.74 12.54 21.99
N CYS A 363 45.23 11.32 22.20
CA CYS A 363 44.46 10.94 23.40
C CYS A 363 44.62 9.46 23.74
N ASP A 364 44.30 9.11 25.01
CA ASP A 364 44.44 7.75 25.52
C ASP A 364 43.24 6.85 25.17
N GLY A 365 42.18 7.41 24.60
CA GLY A 365 41.00 6.69 24.15
C GLY A 365 40.04 7.55 23.33
N VAL A 366 39.26 6.91 22.42
CA VAL A 366 38.24 7.56 21.58
C VAL A 366 36.90 6.94 21.86
N GLN A 367 35.94 7.78 22.23
CA GLN A 367 34.53 7.40 22.32
C GLN A 367 33.78 7.87 21.11
N ILE A 368 33.08 6.97 20.44
CA ILE A 368 32.25 7.25 19.22
C ILE A 368 30.79 7.41 19.68
N ASN A 369 30.21 8.57 19.39
CA ASN A 369 28.78 8.88 19.67
C ASN A 369 27.98 9.11 18.41
#